data_26e939de63560c0c3c65b515792acfa7
#
_entry.id   26e939de63560c0c3c65b515792acfa7
#
_cell.length_a   1.000
_cell.length_b   1.000
_cell.length_c   1.000
_cell.angle_alpha   90.00
_cell.angle_beta   90.00
_cell.angle_gamma   90.00
#
_symmetry.space_group_name_H-M   'P 1'
#
loop_
_entity.id
_entity.type
_entity.pdbx_description
1 polymer ?
#
loop_
_entity_poly.entity_id
_entity_poly.type
_entity_poly.pdbx_seq_one_letter_code
_entity_poly.pdbx_strand_id
1 'polypeptide(L)'
;IKIDKYQDFTLKGTNTYCKVISIYDGDTLTLGYRYLGKNFKSKVRMLGYDSPEMKPPKNSPTRDEEKRKALLAKEYIDNLTKDKILWVEFKDFDKYGRPLANLFIIDNSYCKSNKRSINELMISNGHGYRYEGGTKKKFESSL
;
A
#
# COMPACT_ATOMS: atom_id res chain seq x y z
N ILE A 1 25.60 -3.03 28.50
CA ILE A 1 25.31 -2.85 27.08
C ILE A 1 25.30 -1.36 26.73
N LYS A 2 26.04 -1.00 25.72
CA LYS A 2 26.11 0.38 25.26
C LYS A 2 24.85 0.73 24.49
N ILE A 3 24.26 1.89 24.77
CA ILE A 3 23.00 2.35 24.17
C ILE A 3 23.14 2.53 22.65
N ASP A 4 24.31 2.97 22.18
CA ASP A 4 24.60 3.19 20.76
C ASP A 4 24.65 1.92 19.90
N LYS A 5 24.58 0.74 20.52
CA LYS A 5 24.52 -0.53 19.79
C LYS A 5 23.10 -0.97 19.42
N TYR A 6 22.09 -0.27 19.88
CA TYR A 6 20.72 -0.61 19.53
C TYR A 6 20.31 0.11 18.24
N GLN A 7 19.61 -0.60 17.39
CA GLN A 7 19.04 -0.06 16.17
C GLN A 7 17.53 0.04 16.31
N ASP A 8 16.94 1.00 15.64
CA ASP A 8 15.49 1.03 15.53
C ASP A 8 15.01 -0.18 14.74
N PHE A 9 13.91 -0.78 15.20
CA PHE A 9 13.30 -1.89 14.45
C PHE A 9 12.77 -1.39 13.12
N THR A 10 13.03 -2.13 12.05
CA THR A 10 12.49 -1.84 10.73
C THR A 10 12.29 -3.13 9.95
N LEU A 11 11.28 -3.13 9.07
CA LEU A 11 11.10 -4.19 8.08
C LEU A 11 11.80 -3.89 6.75
N LYS A 12 12.46 -2.72 6.64
CA LYS A 12 13.17 -2.31 5.44
C LYS A 12 14.15 -3.38 4.98
N GLY A 13 14.05 -3.74 3.70
CA GLY A 13 14.87 -4.80 3.14
C GLY A 13 14.30 -6.20 3.29
N THR A 14 13.20 -6.37 4.00
CA THR A 14 12.48 -7.63 4.06
C THR A 14 11.60 -7.76 2.83
N ASN A 15 11.84 -8.80 2.04
CA ASN A 15 11.10 -9.09 0.82
C ASN A 15 10.59 -10.52 0.92
N THR A 16 9.27 -10.71 0.81
CA THR A 16 8.68 -12.02 1.06
C THR A 16 7.32 -12.15 0.38
N TYR A 17 6.81 -13.38 0.35
CA TYR A 17 5.43 -13.62 -0.06
C TYR A 17 4.46 -13.11 0.99
N CYS A 18 3.30 -12.64 0.54
CA CYS A 18 2.28 -12.10 1.43
C CYS A 18 0.89 -12.32 0.87
N LYS A 19 -0.11 -12.07 1.71
CA LYS A 19 -1.52 -12.00 1.34
C LYS A 19 -2.14 -10.72 1.87
N VAL A 20 -3.09 -10.16 1.14
CA VAL A 20 -3.89 -9.06 1.65
C VAL A 20 -5.00 -9.65 2.51
N ILE A 21 -5.03 -9.23 3.78
CA ILE A 21 -6.05 -9.68 4.74
C ILE A 21 -7.29 -8.80 4.65
N SER A 22 -7.08 -7.49 4.59
CA SER A 22 -8.17 -6.51 4.48
C SER A 22 -7.66 -5.23 3.83
N ILE A 23 -8.58 -4.47 3.27
CA ILE A 23 -8.27 -3.20 2.59
C ILE A 23 -9.06 -2.10 3.28
N TYR A 24 -8.37 -1.05 3.75
CA TYR A 24 -9.02 0.14 4.29
C TYR A 24 -9.46 1.08 3.15
N ASP A 25 -8.50 1.42 2.29
CA ASP A 25 -8.75 2.22 1.07
C ASP A 25 -7.70 1.88 0.02
N GLY A 26 -7.63 2.67 -1.06
CA GLY A 26 -6.75 2.36 -2.19
C GLY A 26 -5.25 2.41 -1.89
N ASP A 27 -4.83 2.97 -0.76
CA ASP A 27 -3.42 3.08 -0.40
C ASP A 27 -3.06 2.54 0.98
N THR A 28 -4.02 1.98 1.72
CA THR A 28 -3.80 1.44 3.06
C THR A 28 -4.51 0.10 3.21
N LEU A 29 -3.74 -0.92 3.61
CA LEU A 29 -4.28 -2.27 3.75
C LEU A 29 -3.54 -3.04 4.82
N THR A 30 -4.07 -4.20 5.19
CA THR A 30 -3.42 -5.11 6.13
C THR A 30 -2.85 -6.30 5.36
N LEU A 31 -1.55 -6.54 5.53
CA LEU A 31 -0.86 -7.68 4.93
C LEU A 31 -0.60 -8.76 5.97
N GLY A 32 -0.76 -10.02 5.56
CA GLY A 32 -0.25 -11.16 6.27
C GLY A 32 1.04 -11.66 5.61
N TYR A 33 2.06 -11.95 6.39
CA TYR A 33 3.37 -12.37 5.87
C TYR A 33 4.12 -13.19 6.93
N ARG A 34 5.13 -13.93 6.49
CA ARG A 34 6.02 -14.64 7.41
C ARG A 34 7.27 -13.80 7.65
N TYR A 35 7.67 -13.71 8.92
CA TYR A 35 8.87 -13.02 9.33
C TYR A 35 9.47 -13.78 10.51
N LEU A 36 10.75 -14.11 10.41
CA LEU A 36 11.46 -14.89 11.45
C LEU A 36 10.72 -16.19 11.81
N GLY A 37 10.19 -16.88 10.80
CA GLY A 37 9.50 -18.16 10.98
C GLY A 37 8.10 -18.09 11.57
N LYS A 38 7.56 -16.91 11.73
CA LYS A 38 6.22 -16.69 12.31
C LYS A 38 5.31 -15.93 11.34
N ASN A 39 4.01 -16.12 11.51
CA ASN A 39 3.01 -15.39 10.74
C ASN A 39 2.64 -14.09 11.47
N PHE A 40 2.84 -12.98 10.80
CA PHE A 40 2.48 -11.66 11.31
C PHE A 40 1.47 -11.00 10.40
N LYS A 41 0.79 -10.00 10.91
CA LYS A 41 0.01 -9.06 10.10
C LYS A 41 0.39 -7.65 10.48
N SER A 42 0.41 -6.76 9.49
CA SER A 42 0.72 -5.35 9.70
C SER A 42 -0.17 -4.50 8.80
N LYS A 43 -0.62 -3.38 9.34
CA LYS A 43 -1.24 -2.35 8.53
C LYS A 43 -0.14 -1.63 7.77
N VAL A 44 -0.23 -1.61 6.45
CA VAL A 44 0.80 -1.03 5.60
C VAL A 44 0.25 0.11 4.77
N ARG A 45 1.14 1.03 4.43
CA ARG A 45 0.87 2.14 3.52
C ARG A 45 1.58 1.86 2.20
N MET A 46 0.83 1.89 1.12
CA MET A 46 1.41 1.68 -0.20
C MET A 46 2.33 2.85 -0.55
N LEU A 47 3.54 2.53 -1.00
CA LEU A 47 4.56 3.53 -1.31
C LEU A 47 4.30 4.17 -2.66
N GLY A 48 4.54 5.47 -2.75
CA GLY A 48 4.64 6.17 -4.02
C GLY A 48 3.36 6.81 -4.54
N TYR A 49 2.23 6.65 -3.86
CA TYR A 49 0.99 7.31 -4.29
C TYR A 49 0.03 7.54 -3.12
N ASP A 50 -0.89 8.48 -3.33
CA ASP A 50 -2.08 8.66 -2.50
C ASP A 50 -3.31 8.29 -3.32
N SER A 51 -4.25 7.59 -2.71
CA SER A 51 -5.56 7.35 -3.31
C SER A 51 -6.58 8.37 -2.78
N PRO A 52 -7.75 8.55 -3.45
CA PRO A 52 -8.81 9.38 -2.91
C PRO A 52 -9.28 8.87 -1.54
N GLU A 53 -9.65 9.80 -0.65
CA GLU A 53 -10.03 9.47 0.71
C GLU A 53 -11.45 8.90 0.77
N MET A 54 -11.61 7.81 1.55
CA MET A 54 -12.94 7.23 1.82
C MET A 54 -13.83 8.17 2.63
N LYS A 55 -13.21 9.02 3.46
CA LYS A 55 -13.93 9.98 4.32
C LYS A 55 -13.38 11.38 4.12
N PRO A 56 -13.68 12.03 2.98
CA PRO A 56 -13.24 13.39 2.76
C PRO A 56 -13.95 14.36 3.71
N PRO A 57 -13.43 15.60 3.89
CA PRO A 57 -14.05 16.59 4.75
C PRO A 57 -15.52 16.82 4.35
N LYS A 58 -16.40 16.97 5.35
CA LYS A 58 -17.84 17.13 5.14
C LYS A 58 -18.21 18.36 4.30
N ASN A 59 -17.38 19.40 4.38
CA ASN A 59 -17.60 20.65 3.65
C ASN A 59 -16.87 20.73 2.31
N SER A 60 -16.26 19.65 1.88
CA SER A 60 -15.58 19.61 0.58
C SER A 60 -16.60 19.70 -0.55
N PRO A 61 -16.43 20.59 -1.55
CA PRO A 61 -17.34 20.67 -2.68
C PRO A 61 -17.29 19.46 -3.59
N THR A 62 -16.23 18.64 -3.52
CA THR A 62 -16.05 17.44 -4.34
C THR A 62 -16.27 16.16 -3.54
N ARG A 63 -16.92 16.25 -2.37
CA ARG A 63 -17.00 15.13 -1.43
C ARG A 63 -17.59 13.86 -2.02
N ASP A 64 -18.71 13.97 -2.71
CA ASP A 64 -19.39 12.79 -3.25
C ASP A 64 -18.61 12.15 -4.38
N GLU A 65 -17.99 12.94 -5.25
CA GLU A 65 -17.14 12.43 -6.31
C GLU A 65 -15.88 11.77 -5.76
N GLU A 66 -15.28 12.38 -4.74
CA GLU A 66 -14.09 11.83 -4.09
C GLU A 66 -14.39 10.49 -3.45
N LYS A 67 -15.52 10.36 -2.75
CA LYS A 67 -15.96 9.07 -2.18
C LYS A 67 -16.17 8.01 -3.26
N ARG A 68 -16.80 8.38 -4.37
CA ARG A 68 -17.03 7.46 -5.47
C ARG A 68 -15.71 6.93 -6.04
N LYS A 69 -14.76 7.81 -6.26
CA LYS A 69 -13.43 7.44 -6.77
C LYS A 69 -12.63 6.66 -5.75
N ALA A 70 -12.77 6.96 -4.47
CA ALA A 70 -12.15 6.20 -3.39
C ALA A 70 -12.67 4.76 -3.36
N LEU A 71 -13.97 4.58 -3.53
CA LEU A 71 -14.56 3.25 -3.58
C LEU A 71 -14.09 2.47 -4.81
N LEU A 72 -14.01 3.12 -5.97
CA LEU A 72 -13.47 2.49 -7.18
C LEU A 72 -12.02 2.06 -7.01
N ALA A 73 -11.20 2.89 -6.37
CA ALA A 73 -9.81 2.55 -6.10
C ALA A 73 -9.71 1.36 -5.16
N LYS A 74 -10.53 1.33 -4.12
CA LYS A 74 -10.58 0.21 -3.18
C LYS A 74 -11.00 -1.09 -3.88
N GLU A 75 -12.03 -1.04 -4.70
CA GLU A 75 -12.49 -2.21 -5.46
C GLU A 75 -11.43 -2.70 -6.44
N TYR A 76 -10.73 -1.79 -7.09
CA TYR A 76 -9.69 -2.15 -8.05
C TYR A 76 -8.56 -2.91 -7.36
N ILE A 77 -8.03 -2.39 -6.25
CA ILE A 77 -6.95 -3.07 -5.54
C ILE A 77 -7.43 -4.39 -4.91
N ASP A 78 -8.68 -4.43 -4.45
CA ASP A 78 -9.26 -5.67 -3.94
C ASP A 78 -9.29 -6.75 -5.02
N ASN A 79 -9.74 -6.42 -6.22
CA ASN A 79 -9.78 -7.35 -7.33
C ASN A 79 -8.39 -7.82 -7.76
N LEU A 80 -7.38 -6.95 -7.68
CA LEU A 80 -6.00 -7.32 -8.00
C LEU A 80 -5.39 -8.29 -7.01
N THR A 81 -5.84 -8.26 -5.75
CA THR A 81 -5.15 -8.92 -4.64
C THR A 81 -5.92 -10.08 -4.03
N LYS A 82 -7.22 -10.16 -4.29
CA LYS A 82 -8.11 -11.12 -3.65
C LYS A 82 -7.67 -12.55 -3.94
N ASP A 83 -7.54 -13.33 -2.86
CA ASP A 83 -7.22 -14.76 -2.93
C ASP A 83 -5.91 -15.09 -3.65
N LYS A 84 -4.98 -14.13 -3.70
CA LYS A 84 -3.70 -14.31 -4.36
C LYS A 84 -2.55 -14.26 -3.39
N ILE A 85 -1.50 -15.03 -3.69
CA ILE A 85 -0.20 -14.88 -3.06
C ILE A 85 0.55 -13.80 -3.83
N LEU A 86 1.02 -12.79 -3.13
CA LEU A 86 1.71 -11.65 -3.70
C LEU A 86 3.15 -11.61 -3.19
N TRP A 87 3.94 -10.70 -3.74
CA TRP A 87 5.28 -10.40 -3.27
C TRP A 87 5.29 -8.99 -2.68
N VAL A 88 5.88 -8.83 -1.50
CA VAL A 88 6.03 -7.53 -0.86
C VAL A 88 7.51 -7.20 -0.71
N GLU A 89 7.85 -5.93 -0.98
CA GLU A 89 9.13 -5.34 -0.64
C GLU A 89 8.87 -4.22 0.35
N PHE A 90 9.24 -4.44 1.61
CA PHE A 90 9.05 -3.46 2.66
C PHE A 90 10.13 -2.37 2.59
N LYS A 91 9.70 -1.13 2.81
CA LYS A 91 10.56 0.03 2.98
C LYS A 91 10.44 0.51 4.42
N ASP A 92 11.00 1.68 4.72
CA ASP A 92 10.94 2.24 6.07
C ASP A 92 9.50 2.51 6.52
N PHE A 93 9.33 2.74 7.81
CA PHE A 93 8.05 3.14 8.35
C PHE A 93 7.70 4.57 7.95
N ASP A 94 6.40 4.85 7.81
CA ASP A 94 5.93 6.21 7.69
C ASP A 94 5.90 6.90 9.07
N LYS A 95 5.50 8.17 9.10
CA LYS A 95 5.48 8.95 10.36
C LYS A 95 4.46 8.45 11.38
N TYR A 96 3.54 7.56 10.97
CA TYR A 96 2.54 6.95 11.86
C TYR A 96 2.91 5.53 12.27
N GLY A 97 4.11 5.09 11.94
CA GLY A 97 4.60 3.76 12.31
C GLY A 97 4.12 2.62 11.40
N ARG A 98 3.53 2.91 10.26
CA ARG A 98 3.13 1.89 9.30
C ARG A 98 4.29 1.58 8.34
N PRO A 99 4.59 0.31 8.06
CA PRO A 99 5.57 0.02 7.02
C PRO A 99 5.08 0.53 5.66
N LEU A 100 5.98 1.15 4.92
CA LEU A 100 5.74 1.47 3.52
C LEU A 100 6.05 0.25 2.68
N ALA A 101 5.22 -0.03 1.68
CA ALA A 101 5.33 -1.28 0.92
C ALA A 101 5.16 -1.08 -0.58
N ASN A 102 5.95 -1.83 -1.33
CA ASN A 102 5.69 -2.10 -2.74
C ASN A 102 5.13 -3.51 -2.84
N LEU A 103 3.98 -3.65 -3.49
CA LEU A 103 3.33 -4.93 -3.71
C LEU A 103 3.42 -5.32 -5.18
N PHE A 104 3.58 -6.60 -5.43
CA PHE A 104 3.74 -7.13 -6.78
C PHE A 104 2.84 -8.34 -6.99
N ILE A 105 2.19 -8.36 -8.16
CA ILE A 105 1.55 -9.56 -8.68
C ILE A 105 2.64 -10.42 -9.29
N ILE A 106 2.61 -11.71 -8.98
CA ILE A 106 3.58 -12.67 -9.50
C ILE A 106 2.85 -13.54 -10.51
N ASP A 107 3.18 -13.37 -11.79
CA ASP A 107 2.55 -14.14 -12.87
C ASP A 107 2.99 -15.60 -12.88
N ASN A 108 4.19 -15.85 -12.36
CA ASN A 108 4.74 -17.19 -12.20
C ASN A 108 5.43 -17.28 -10.85
N SER A 109 4.95 -18.15 -9.97
CA SER A 109 5.49 -18.30 -8.62
C SER A 109 6.96 -18.75 -8.59
N TYR A 110 7.48 -19.28 -9.69
CA TYR A 110 8.89 -19.72 -9.77
C TYR A 110 9.82 -18.63 -10.31
N CYS A 111 9.30 -17.53 -10.82
CA CYS A 111 10.11 -16.49 -11.43
C CYS A 111 9.69 -15.09 -10.95
N LYS A 112 10.40 -14.58 -9.94
CA LYS A 112 10.11 -13.26 -9.36
C LYS A 112 10.42 -12.11 -10.30
N SER A 113 11.17 -12.35 -11.39
CA SER A 113 11.45 -11.32 -12.39
C SER A 113 10.22 -10.93 -13.21
N ASN A 114 9.16 -11.76 -13.20
CA ASN A 114 7.90 -11.48 -13.91
C ASN A 114 6.87 -10.75 -13.03
N LYS A 115 7.32 -10.13 -11.96
CA LYS A 115 6.41 -9.40 -11.06
C LYS A 115 5.95 -8.09 -11.67
N ARG A 116 4.67 -7.73 -11.41
CA ARG A 116 4.08 -6.47 -11.83
C ARG A 116 3.70 -5.65 -10.61
N SER A 117 4.14 -4.38 -10.58
CA SER A 117 3.91 -3.50 -9.44
C SER A 117 2.43 -3.09 -9.34
N ILE A 118 1.79 -3.44 -8.23
CA ILE A 118 0.44 -2.98 -7.92
C ILE A 118 0.44 -1.47 -7.70
N ASN A 119 1.49 -0.94 -7.04
CA ASN A 119 1.63 0.50 -6.83
C ASN A 119 1.58 1.27 -8.15
N GLU A 120 2.33 0.81 -9.17
CA GLU A 120 2.32 1.45 -10.48
C GLU A 120 0.98 1.24 -11.21
N LEU A 121 0.34 0.10 -11.06
CA LEU A 121 -0.97 -0.15 -11.65
C LEU A 121 -2.03 0.80 -11.09
N MET A 122 -1.98 1.10 -9.78
CA MET A 122 -2.90 2.06 -9.16
C MET A 122 -2.75 3.44 -9.79
N ILE A 123 -1.52 3.89 -10.00
CA ILE A 123 -1.24 5.19 -10.60
C ILE A 123 -1.68 5.21 -12.07
N SER A 124 -1.26 4.22 -12.84
CA SER A 124 -1.50 4.21 -14.29
C SER A 124 -2.97 4.04 -14.67
N ASN A 125 -3.78 3.46 -13.77
CA ASN A 125 -5.22 3.28 -14.00
C ASN A 125 -6.08 4.36 -13.33
N GLY A 126 -5.47 5.45 -12.88
CA GLY A 126 -6.18 6.61 -12.39
C GLY A 126 -6.74 6.46 -10.97
N HIS A 127 -6.21 5.53 -10.18
CA HIS A 127 -6.67 5.29 -8.82
C HIS A 127 -5.77 5.91 -7.74
N GLY A 128 -4.71 6.59 -8.15
CA GLY A 128 -3.79 7.22 -7.22
C GLY A 128 -3.02 8.36 -7.86
N TYR A 129 -2.67 9.34 -7.02
CA TYR A 129 -1.73 10.42 -7.36
C TYR A 129 -0.34 9.99 -6.97
N ARG A 130 0.65 10.28 -7.79
CA ARG A 130 2.04 10.03 -7.41
C ARG A 130 2.43 10.90 -6.21
N TYR A 131 3.03 10.27 -5.19
CA TYR A 131 3.36 10.94 -3.94
C TYR A 131 4.59 10.28 -3.32
N GLU A 132 5.62 11.09 -3.06
CA GLU A 132 6.90 10.58 -2.53
C GLU A 132 7.29 11.19 -1.17
N GLY A 133 6.29 11.65 -0.42
CA GLY A 133 6.49 12.35 0.84
C GLY A 133 6.21 13.84 0.69
N GLY A 134 6.12 14.57 1.79
CA GLY A 134 5.78 15.99 1.80
C GLY A 134 4.28 16.21 1.96
N THR A 135 3.76 17.30 1.39
CA THR A 135 2.36 17.66 1.52
C THR A 135 1.49 16.81 0.59
N LYS A 136 0.44 16.21 1.15
CA LYS A 136 -0.52 15.44 0.35
C LYS A 136 -1.20 16.33 -0.68
N LYS A 137 -1.29 15.84 -1.91
CA LYS A 137 -1.93 16.54 -2.99
C LYS A 137 -3.44 16.60 -2.77
N LYS A 138 -4.08 17.71 -3.12
CA LYS A 138 -5.53 17.82 -3.07
C LYS A 138 -6.16 16.92 -4.13
N PHE A 139 -7.36 16.40 -3.83
CA PHE A 139 -8.12 15.62 -4.80
C PHE A 139 -8.38 16.45 -6.06
N GLU A 140 -8.21 15.82 -7.22
CA GLU A 140 -8.53 16.38 -8.52
C GLU A 140 -9.61 15.52 -9.19
N SER A 141 -10.69 16.16 -9.66
CA SER A 141 -11.82 15.43 -10.25
C SER A 141 -11.45 14.68 -11.54
N SER A 142 -10.36 15.07 -12.17
CA SER A 142 -9.85 14.40 -13.37
C SER A 142 -9.15 13.08 -13.10
N LEU A 143 -8.87 12.77 -11.86
CA LEU A 143 -8.18 11.53 -11.49
C LEU A 143 -8.98 10.28 -11.83
#